data_5b8b754e6ae8c4d3a13ffe15b061fb6d
#
_entry.id   5b8b754e6ae8c4d3a13ffe15b061fb6d
#
_cell.length_a   1.000
_cell.length_b   1.000
_cell.length_c   1.000
_cell.angle_alpha   90.00
_cell.angle_beta   90.00
_cell.angle_gamma   90.00
#
_symmetry.space_group_name_H-M   'P 1'
#
loop_
_entity.id
_entity.type
_entity.pdbx_description
1 polymer ?
#
loop_
_entity_poly.entity_id
_entity_poly.type
_entity_poly.pdbx_seq_one_letter_code
_entity_poly.pdbx_strand_id
1 'polypeptide(L)'
;YQDLVGELMALSNKSSVSYNERSFENFTAEWVLPEGDNNSGVILYLHGGGYTCGGLDYTKGFGSKLAYKFRMKVLCCVYRLAPENPFPCALDDAIEAYNYLISSGFPPERIILCGESAGGGLCYSLCIKLSQLGLKLPAGIIAISPWTDLTSSGKSYEDNAEVDPS
;
A
#
# COMPACT_ATOMS: atom_id res chain seq x y z
N TYR A 1 14.65 -9.42 6.09
CA TYR A 1 13.78 -9.48 7.29
C TYR A 1 12.30 -9.27 6.92
N GLN A 2 11.96 -8.20 6.17
CA GLN A 2 10.58 -7.92 5.78
C GLN A 2 9.95 -9.04 4.95
N ASP A 3 10.64 -9.59 3.96
CA ASP A 3 10.12 -10.67 3.11
C ASP A 3 9.85 -11.95 3.92
N LEU A 4 10.72 -12.30 4.87
CA LEU A 4 10.48 -13.45 5.76
C LEU A 4 9.21 -13.25 6.62
N VAL A 5 8.98 -12.04 7.13
CA VAL A 5 7.76 -11.70 7.86
C VAL A 5 6.55 -11.79 6.94
N GLY A 6 6.68 -11.31 5.70
CA GLY A 6 5.63 -11.40 4.68
C GLY A 6 5.25 -12.84 4.34
N GLU A 7 6.23 -13.71 4.11
CA GLU A 7 6.02 -15.15 3.87
C GLU A 7 5.27 -15.82 5.05
N LEU A 8 5.71 -15.57 6.29
CA LEU A 8 5.06 -16.11 7.48
C LEU A 8 3.61 -15.61 7.62
N MET A 9 3.36 -14.35 7.29
CA MET A 9 2.01 -13.79 7.28
C MET A 9 1.13 -14.44 6.20
N ALA A 10 1.65 -14.65 4.99
CA ALA A 10 0.93 -15.30 3.90
C ALA A 10 0.60 -16.76 4.22
N LEU A 11 1.55 -17.50 4.79
CA LEU A 11 1.36 -18.91 5.15
C LEU A 11 0.19 -19.13 6.12
N SER A 12 -0.02 -18.22 7.06
CA SER A 12 -1.11 -18.35 8.04
C SER A 12 -2.53 -18.23 7.44
N ASN A 13 -2.67 -17.77 6.19
CA ASN A 13 -3.95 -17.58 5.50
C ASN A 13 -4.00 -18.25 4.11
N LYS A 14 -3.02 -19.08 3.79
CA LYS A 14 -2.82 -19.67 2.45
C LYS A 14 -4.02 -20.46 1.92
N SER A 15 -4.86 -20.99 2.79
CA SER A 15 -6.07 -21.71 2.42
C SER A 15 -7.31 -20.84 2.19
N SER A 16 -7.22 -19.53 2.49
CA SER A 16 -8.40 -18.64 2.50
C SER A 16 -8.29 -17.48 1.51
N VAL A 17 -7.18 -17.41 0.77
CA VAL A 17 -6.95 -16.37 -0.25
C VAL A 17 -6.30 -16.96 -1.49
N SER A 18 -6.55 -16.36 -2.65
CA SER A 18 -5.83 -16.63 -3.89
C SER A 18 -5.11 -15.39 -4.39
N TYR A 19 -4.12 -15.59 -5.25
CA TYR A 19 -3.23 -14.54 -5.72
C TYR A 19 -3.24 -14.48 -7.24
N ASN A 20 -3.23 -13.26 -7.80
CA ASN A 20 -3.08 -13.02 -9.23
C ASN A 20 -2.17 -11.80 -9.44
N GLU A 21 -1.05 -12.02 -10.10
CA GLU A 21 -0.13 -10.94 -10.45
C GLU A 21 -0.74 -10.01 -11.51
N ARG A 22 -0.50 -8.73 -11.35
CA ARG A 22 -0.78 -7.70 -12.34
C ARG A 22 0.49 -6.93 -12.66
N SER A 23 0.98 -7.06 -13.87
CA SER A 23 2.11 -6.28 -14.37
C SER A 23 1.64 -4.93 -14.93
N PHE A 24 2.33 -3.87 -14.56
CA PHE A 24 2.27 -2.54 -15.14
C PHE A 24 3.55 -2.29 -15.95
N GLU A 25 3.68 -1.14 -16.58
CA GLU A 25 4.86 -0.84 -17.38
C GLU A 25 6.15 -0.81 -16.55
N ASN A 26 6.08 -0.22 -15.35
CA ASN A 26 7.26 0.07 -14.53
C ASN A 26 7.26 -0.63 -13.17
N PHE A 27 6.17 -1.25 -12.77
CA PHE A 27 6.05 -1.94 -11.47
C PHE A 27 5.09 -3.12 -11.58
N THR A 28 4.94 -3.86 -10.50
CA THR A 28 3.97 -4.95 -10.40
C THR A 28 3.02 -4.73 -9.23
N ALA A 29 1.87 -5.36 -9.28
CA ALA A 29 0.96 -5.47 -8.16
C ALA A 29 0.45 -6.91 -8.04
N GLU A 30 0.01 -7.28 -6.86
CA GLU A 30 -0.62 -8.57 -6.60
C GLU A 30 -2.05 -8.38 -6.14
N TRP A 31 -2.97 -8.99 -6.83
CA TRP A 31 -4.32 -9.19 -6.32
C TRP A 31 -4.33 -10.26 -5.25
N VAL A 32 -4.84 -9.93 -4.09
CA VAL A 32 -5.17 -10.89 -3.04
C VAL A 32 -6.68 -10.98 -2.94
N LEU A 33 -7.20 -12.15 -3.29
CA LEU A 33 -8.63 -12.41 -3.42
C LEU A 33 -9.08 -13.34 -2.29
N PRO A 34 -9.93 -12.89 -1.37
CA PRO A 34 -10.40 -13.73 -0.28
C PRO A 34 -11.46 -14.73 -0.76
N GLU A 35 -11.52 -15.89 -0.12
CA GLU A 35 -12.71 -16.73 -0.19
C GLU A 35 -13.91 -16.00 0.44
N GLY A 36 -15.05 -16.03 -0.25
CA GLY A 36 -16.26 -15.36 0.25
C GLY A 36 -16.14 -13.84 0.27
N ASP A 37 -15.60 -13.26 -0.80
CA ASP A 37 -15.59 -11.81 -1.04
C ASP A 37 -16.99 -11.21 -0.79
N ASN A 38 -17.07 -10.21 0.08
CA ASN A 38 -18.31 -9.51 0.40
C ASN A 38 -18.74 -8.49 -0.67
N ASN A 39 -17.90 -8.34 -1.71
CA ASN A 39 -18.11 -7.41 -2.82
C ASN A 39 -18.36 -5.94 -2.39
N SER A 40 -17.89 -5.56 -1.19
CA SER A 40 -18.12 -4.22 -0.61
C SER A 40 -17.24 -3.15 -1.24
N GLY A 41 -16.11 -3.54 -1.85
CA GLY A 41 -15.13 -2.63 -2.46
C GLY A 41 -13.77 -3.29 -2.62
N VAL A 42 -12.74 -2.47 -2.66
CA VAL A 42 -11.35 -2.90 -2.81
C VAL A 42 -10.44 -2.08 -1.90
N ILE A 43 -9.40 -2.70 -1.39
CA ILE A 43 -8.31 -2.02 -0.70
C ILE A 43 -7.13 -1.89 -1.67
N LEU A 44 -6.64 -0.66 -1.87
CA LEU A 44 -5.33 -0.42 -2.46
C LEU A 44 -4.32 -0.35 -1.32
N TYR A 45 -3.45 -1.35 -1.25
CA TYR A 45 -2.44 -1.43 -0.21
C TYR A 45 -1.09 -0.94 -0.71
N LEU A 46 -0.51 0.01 0.03
CA LEU A 46 0.79 0.64 -0.21
C LEU A 46 1.68 0.31 0.99
N HIS A 47 2.74 -0.46 0.76
CA HIS A 47 3.58 -0.99 1.83
C HIS A 47 4.51 0.06 2.45
N GLY A 48 4.99 -0.20 3.67
CA GLY A 48 6.04 0.56 4.33
C GLY A 48 7.44 0.14 3.89
N GLY A 49 8.46 0.72 4.51
CA GLY A 49 9.87 0.42 4.23
C GLY A 49 10.69 1.64 3.82
N GLY A 50 10.30 2.84 4.27
CA GLY A 50 11.07 4.08 4.07
C GLY A 50 11.27 4.47 2.60
N TYR A 51 10.45 3.98 1.69
CA TYR A 51 10.60 4.08 0.23
C TYR A 51 11.87 3.43 -0.35
N THR A 52 12.64 2.71 0.48
CA THR A 52 13.92 2.09 0.09
C THR A 52 13.92 0.58 0.19
N CYS A 53 12.94 0.01 0.86
CA CYS A 53 12.77 -1.43 0.98
C CYS A 53 11.29 -1.83 0.99
N GLY A 54 11.06 -3.11 0.80
CA GLY A 54 9.74 -3.71 0.60
C GLY A 54 9.72 -4.50 -0.69
N GLY A 55 9.06 -5.60 -0.68
CA GLY A 55 8.99 -6.50 -1.82
C GLY A 55 7.64 -7.18 -1.93
N LEU A 56 7.52 -8.04 -2.94
CA LEU A 56 6.26 -8.73 -3.23
C LEU A 56 5.80 -9.58 -2.05
N ASP A 57 6.71 -10.33 -1.41
CA ASP A 57 6.35 -11.27 -0.35
C ASP A 57 5.87 -10.55 0.91
N TYR A 58 6.54 -9.44 1.28
CA TYR A 58 6.07 -8.60 2.39
C TYR A 58 4.69 -8.02 2.11
N THR A 59 4.53 -7.39 0.94
CA THR A 59 3.30 -6.73 0.51
C THR A 59 2.13 -7.73 0.44
N LYS A 60 2.38 -8.89 -0.15
CA LYS A 60 1.44 -10.00 -0.26
C LYS A 60 1.04 -10.58 1.11
N GLY A 61 2.00 -10.71 2.02
CA GLY A 61 1.75 -11.20 3.36
C GLY A 61 0.79 -10.31 4.15
N PHE A 62 1.02 -9.01 4.16
CA PHE A 62 0.14 -8.05 4.84
C PHE A 62 -1.21 -7.93 4.11
N GLY A 63 -1.19 -7.87 2.78
CA GLY A 63 -2.41 -7.87 1.95
C GLY A 63 -3.30 -9.08 2.22
N SER A 64 -2.70 -10.25 2.48
CA SER A 64 -3.44 -11.47 2.83
C SER A 64 -4.20 -11.34 4.16
N LYS A 65 -3.59 -10.69 5.15
CA LYS A 65 -4.26 -10.40 6.42
C LYS A 65 -5.45 -9.46 6.24
N LEU A 66 -5.28 -8.41 5.42
CA LEU A 66 -6.35 -7.49 5.09
C LEU A 66 -7.50 -8.21 4.36
N ALA A 67 -7.17 -8.95 3.29
CA ALA A 67 -8.16 -9.67 2.49
C ALA A 67 -8.95 -10.67 3.34
N TYR A 68 -8.27 -11.49 4.12
CA TYR A 68 -8.88 -12.47 5.00
C TYR A 68 -9.80 -11.82 6.06
N LYS A 69 -9.29 -10.79 6.75
CA LYS A 69 -10.00 -10.18 7.87
C LYS A 69 -11.23 -9.40 7.43
N PHE A 70 -11.13 -8.65 6.33
CA PHE A 70 -12.20 -7.79 5.85
C PHE A 70 -13.08 -8.45 4.78
N ARG A 71 -12.68 -9.62 4.27
CA ARG A 71 -13.33 -10.29 3.13
C ARG A 71 -13.48 -9.34 1.92
N MET A 72 -12.43 -8.57 1.67
CA MET A 72 -12.35 -7.62 0.57
C MET A 72 -11.16 -7.97 -0.32
N LYS A 73 -11.29 -7.71 -1.60
CA LYS A 73 -10.17 -7.75 -2.54
C LYS A 73 -9.13 -6.74 -2.13
N VAL A 74 -7.86 -7.10 -2.24
CA VAL A 74 -6.74 -6.20 -1.99
C VAL A 74 -5.85 -6.16 -3.23
N LEU A 75 -5.56 -4.98 -3.74
CA LEU A 75 -4.50 -4.76 -4.71
C LEU A 75 -3.25 -4.30 -3.96
N CYS A 76 -2.27 -5.16 -3.87
CA CYS A 76 -0.98 -4.92 -3.23
C CYS A 76 -0.03 -4.30 -4.25
N CYS A 77 0.22 -3.00 -4.17
CA CYS A 77 1.10 -2.29 -5.08
C CYS A 77 2.57 -2.44 -4.64
N VAL A 78 3.39 -3.05 -5.50
CA VAL A 78 4.85 -3.15 -5.31
C VAL A 78 5.49 -2.00 -6.08
N TYR A 79 5.34 -0.79 -5.55
CA TYR A 79 5.81 0.44 -6.19
C TYR A 79 7.34 0.51 -6.21
N ARG A 80 7.88 1.28 -7.16
CA ARG A 80 9.33 1.48 -7.34
C ARG A 80 9.96 2.18 -6.14
N LEU A 81 11.16 1.74 -5.80
CA LEU A 81 11.89 2.16 -4.60
C LEU A 81 13.08 3.04 -4.94
N ALA A 82 13.43 3.92 -4.02
CA ALA A 82 14.69 4.64 -4.00
C ALA A 82 15.83 3.71 -3.51
N PRO A 83 17.10 3.98 -3.85
CA PRO A 83 17.57 5.13 -4.63
C PRO A 83 17.43 4.98 -6.15
N GLU A 84 17.16 3.77 -6.68
CA GLU A 84 17.09 3.50 -8.11
C GLU A 84 15.97 4.30 -8.78
N ASN A 85 14.85 4.47 -8.08
CA ASN A 85 13.67 5.20 -8.55
C ASN A 85 13.21 6.21 -7.49
N PRO A 86 13.87 7.37 -7.38
CA PRO A 86 13.52 8.37 -6.37
C PRO A 86 12.15 9.00 -6.62
N PHE A 87 11.71 9.87 -5.70
CA PHE A 87 10.52 10.66 -5.90
C PHE A 87 10.52 11.34 -7.29
N PRO A 88 9.41 11.30 -8.04
CA PRO A 88 8.06 10.91 -7.60
C PRO A 88 7.63 9.48 -7.96
N CYS A 89 8.55 8.57 -8.33
CA CYS A 89 8.20 7.26 -8.93
C CYS A 89 7.17 6.47 -8.11
N ALA A 90 7.34 6.35 -6.79
CA ALA A 90 6.38 5.64 -5.94
C ALA A 90 4.97 6.27 -5.97
N LEU A 91 4.91 7.60 -6.05
CA LEU A 91 3.63 8.31 -6.15
C LEU A 91 2.97 8.09 -7.51
N ASP A 92 3.77 8.11 -8.59
CA ASP A 92 3.27 7.87 -9.95
C ASP A 92 2.71 6.45 -10.07
N ASP A 93 3.41 5.46 -9.50
CA ASP A 93 2.95 4.06 -9.48
C ASP A 93 1.64 3.92 -8.66
N ALA A 94 1.54 4.60 -7.52
CA ALA A 94 0.32 4.61 -6.71
C ALA A 94 -0.88 5.24 -7.45
N ILE A 95 -0.64 6.31 -8.24
CA ILE A 95 -1.66 6.94 -9.09
C ILE A 95 -2.10 5.97 -10.19
N GLU A 96 -1.15 5.30 -10.85
CA GLU A 96 -1.44 4.33 -11.90
C GLU A 96 -2.25 3.15 -11.35
N ALA A 97 -1.88 2.61 -10.18
CA ALA A 97 -2.63 1.56 -9.50
C ALA A 97 -4.06 2.00 -9.12
N TYR A 98 -4.22 3.22 -8.63
CA TYR A 98 -5.54 3.80 -8.35
C TYR A 98 -6.40 3.93 -9.60
N ASN A 99 -5.85 4.49 -10.69
CA ASN A 99 -6.55 4.63 -11.96
C ASN A 99 -6.92 3.26 -12.57
N TYR A 100 -6.05 2.27 -12.39
CA TYR A 100 -6.35 0.90 -12.78
C TYR A 100 -7.58 0.34 -12.04
N LEU A 101 -7.71 0.58 -10.74
CA LEU A 101 -8.90 0.18 -9.99
C LEU A 101 -10.17 0.84 -10.54
N ILE A 102 -10.10 2.15 -10.83
CA ILE A 102 -11.23 2.88 -11.44
C ILE A 102 -11.61 2.25 -12.78
N SER A 103 -10.63 2.02 -13.66
CA SER A 103 -10.87 1.41 -14.99
C SER A 103 -11.34 -0.05 -14.91
N SER A 104 -11.03 -0.72 -13.81
CA SER A 104 -11.51 -2.09 -13.51
C SER A 104 -12.93 -2.12 -12.93
N GLY A 105 -13.60 -0.97 -12.83
CA GLY A 105 -14.99 -0.87 -12.40
C GLY A 105 -15.21 -0.63 -10.91
N PHE A 106 -14.17 -0.31 -10.14
CA PHE A 106 -14.32 0.12 -8.74
C PHE A 106 -14.53 1.63 -8.69
N PRO A 107 -15.72 2.12 -8.33
CA PRO A 107 -15.92 3.55 -8.17
C PRO A 107 -15.12 4.07 -6.96
N PRO A 108 -14.67 5.34 -6.96
CA PRO A 108 -13.84 5.92 -5.90
C PRO A 108 -14.39 5.69 -4.49
N GLU A 109 -15.71 5.78 -4.33
CA GLU A 109 -16.44 5.58 -3.07
C GLU A 109 -16.37 4.14 -2.54
N ARG A 110 -15.79 3.22 -3.31
CA ARG A 110 -15.57 1.80 -2.95
C ARG A 110 -14.10 1.41 -2.92
N ILE A 111 -13.19 2.38 -3.01
CA ILE A 111 -11.74 2.19 -2.88
C ILE A 111 -11.30 2.73 -1.53
N ILE A 112 -10.64 1.90 -0.74
CA ILE A 112 -9.99 2.29 0.51
C ILE A 112 -8.48 2.21 0.29
N LEU A 113 -7.76 3.27 0.64
CA LEU A 113 -6.30 3.21 0.70
C LEU A 113 -5.89 2.64 2.06
N CYS A 114 -4.90 1.77 2.06
CA CYS A 114 -4.31 1.25 3.30
C CYS A 114 -2.79 1.27 3.16
N GLY A 115 -2.10 1.74 4.21
CA GLY A 115 -0.64 1.71 4.21
C GLY A 115 -0.07 1.96 5.59
N GLU A 116 1.12 1.44 5.84
CA GLU A 116 1.88 1.66 7.07
C GLU A 116 3.17 2.43 6.81
N SER A 117 3.65 3.20 7.79
CA SER A 117 4.91 3.95 7.73
C SER A 117 4.97 4.83 6.47
N ALA A 118 5.98 4.66 5.61
CA ALA A 118 6.10 5.34 4.32
C ALA A 118 4.87 5.12 3.41
N GLY A 119 4.31 3.91 3.37
CA GLY A 119 3.09 3.61 2.62
C GLY A 119 1.86 4.37 3.16
N GLY A 120 1.80 4.56 4.48
CA GLY A 120 0.79 5.43 5.09
C GLY A 120 0.92 6.89 4.66
N GLY A 121 2.15 7.41 4.61
CA GLY A 121 2.45 8.74 4.05
C GLY A 121 2.10 8.84 2.56
N LEU A 122 2.39 7.77 1.79
CA LEU A 122 2.06 7.69 0.37
C LEU A 122 0.55 7.72 0.12
N CYS A 123 -0.28 7.14 0.99
CA CYS A 123 -1.74 7.26 0.90
C CYS A 123 -2.22 8.72 0.94
N TYR A 124 -1.65 9.53 1.85
CA TYR A 124 -1.98 10.96 1.91
C TYR A 124 -1.46 11.72 0.70
N SER A 125 -0.22 11.43 0.28
CA SER A 125 0.39 12.04 -0.92
C SER A 125 -0.43 11.74 -2.17
N LEU A 126 -0.93 10.52 -2.31
CA LEU A 126 -1.84 10.11 -3.38
C LEU A 126 -3.13 10.95 -3.35
N CYS A 127 -3.80 11.08 -2.20
CA CYS A 127 -5.02 11.89 -2.08
C CYS A 127 -4.79 13.36 -2.43
N ILE A 128 -3.67 13.94 -1.98
CA ILE A 128 -3.30 15.32 -2.33
C ILE A 128 -3.13 15.45 -3.84
N LYS A 129 -2.42 14.52 -4.47
CA LYS A 129 -2.19 14.53 -5.91
C LYS A 129 -3.48 14.34 -6.72
N LEU A 130 -4.34 13.41 -6.32
CA LEU A 130 -5.65 13.22 -6.94
C LEU A 130 -6.50 14.50 -6.87
N SER A 131 -6.51 15.18 -5.72
CA SER A 131 -7.20 16.46 -5.54
C SER A 131 -6.64 17.55 -6.47
N GLN A 132 -5.31 17.67 -6.59
CA GLN A 132 -4.66 18.61 -7.49
C GLN A 132 -5.00 18.35 -8.97
N LEU A 133 -5.20 17.09 -9.34
CA LEU A 133 -5.59 16.68 -10.68
C LEU A 133 -7.10 16.79 -10.94
N GLY A 134 -7.89 17.21 -9.94
CA GLY A 134 -9.36 17.26 -10.04
C GLY A 134 -10.02 15.89 -10.12
N LEU A 135 -9.32 14.84 -9.71
CA LEU A 135 -9.83 13.47 -9.67
C LEU A 135 -10.61 13.20 -8.38
N LYS A 136 -11.56 12.27 -8.46
CA LYS A 136 -12.32 11.86 -7.28
C LYS A 136 -11.43 11.13 -6.27
N LEU A 137 -11.62 11.45 -5.00
CA LEU A 137 -10.90 10.83 -3.90
C LEU A 137 -11.48 9.46 -3.55
N PRO A 138 -10.66 8.55 -2.97
CA PRO A 138 -11.14 7.26 -2.45
C PRO A 138 -12.11 7.44 -1.27
N ALA A 139 -12.77 6.36 -0.87
CA ALA A 139 -13.71 6.35 0.25
C ALA A 139 -13.06 6.72 1.59
N GLY A 140 -11.78 6.37 1.76
CA GLY A 140 -11.05 6.67 2.98
C GLY A 140 -9.62 6.13 2.97
N ILE A 141 -8.89 6.45 4.04
CA ILE A 141 -7.52 6.00 4.28
C ILE A 141 -7.47 5.25 5.62
N ILE A 142 -6.81 4.11 5.63
CA ILE A 142 -6.35 3.40 6.82
C ILE A 142 -4.83 3.57 6.87
N ALA A 143 -4.36 4.50 7.69
CA ALA A 143 -2.93 4.76 7.85
C ALA A 143 -2.44 4.24 9.20
N ILE A 144 -1.43 3.36 9.16
CA ILE A 144 -0.85 2.71 10.34
C ILE A 144 0.52 3.34 10.57
N SER A 145 0.67 4.10 11.67
CA SER A 145 1.91 4.82 11.99
C SER A 145 2.50 5.54 10.77
N PRO A 146 1.74 6.41 10.08
CA PRO A 146 2.15 6.97 8.80
C PRO A 146 3.33 7.94 8.95
N TRP A 147 4.32 7.81 8.06
CA TRP A 147 5.40 8.79 7.96
C TRP A 147 4.93 9.96 7.11
N THR A 148 4.46 11.02 7.76
CA THR A 148 3.85 12.18 7.11
C THR A 148 4.74 13.42 7.07
N ASP A 149 5.80 13.46 7.88
CA ASP A 149 6.79 14.53 7.89
C ASP A 149 8.17 14.01 7.47
N LEU A 150 8.47 14.10 6.16
CA LEU A 150 9.75 13.70 5.58
C LEU A 150 10.89 14.68 5.90
N THR A 151 10.59 15.81 6.56
CA THR A 151 11.62 16.78 7.01
C THR A 151 12.17 16.44 8.40
N SER A 152 11.53 15.45 9.07
CA SER A 152 11.90 15.04 10.42
C SER A 152 11.92 16.21 11.42
N SER A 153 10.98 17.16 11.28
CA SER A 153 10.95 18.40 12.07
C SER A 153 10.38 18.22 13.48
N GLY A 154 9.83 17.07 13.79
CA GLY A 154 9.27 16.77 15.12
C GLY A 154 10.37 16.65 16.18
N LYS A 155 10.17 17.28 17.36
CA LYS A 155 11.13 17.22 18.47
C LYS A 155 11.49 15.77 18.90
N SER A 156 10.60 14.82 18.71
CA SER A 156 10.83 13.40 19.02
C SER A 156 11.97 12.78 18.19
N TYR A 157 12.28 13.30 17.00
CA TYR A 157 13.43 12.84 16.22
C TYR A 157 14.75 13.17 16.90
N GLU A 158 14.83 14.35 17.59
CA GLU A 158 16.00 14.74 18.35
C GLU A 158 16.05 14.01 19.70
N ASP A 159 14.93 14.01 20.44
CA ASP A 159 14.86 13.46 21.80
C ASP A 159 15.08 11.93 21.83
N ASN A 160 14.73 11.21 20.78
CA ASN A 160 14.80 9.75 20.71
C ASN A 160 15.88 9.22 19.76
N ALA A 161 16.74 10.07 19.21
CA ALA A 161 17.73 9.69 18.20
C ALA A 161 18.67 8.54 18.60
N GLU A 162 18.91 8.34 19.91
CA GLU A 162 19.76 7.26 20.43
C GLU A 162 19.00 5.96 20.74
N VAL A 163 17.66 6.01 20.85
CA VAL A 163 16.84 4.87 21.28
C VAL A 163 15.89 4.38 20.20
N ASP A 164 15.59 5.19 19.21
CA ASP A 164 14.76 4.86 18.07
C ASP A 164 15.60 4.87 16.77
N PRO A 165 15.91 3.72 16.19
CA PRO A 165 16.77 3.62 15.02
C PRO A 165 16.05 3.91 13.69
N SER A 166 14.77 4.28 13.70
CA SER A 166 13.95 4.53 12.51
C SER A 166 13.93 5.98 12.04
#